data_1d550b923941af000a6767c9642227cf
#
_entry.id   1d550b923941af000a6767c9642227cf
#
_cell.length_a   1.000
_cell.length_b   1.000
_cell.length_c   1.000
_cell.angle_alpha   90.00
_cell.angle_beta   90.00
_cell.angle_gamma   90.00
#
_symmetry.space_group_name_H-M   'P 1'
#
loop_
_entity.id
_entity.type
_entity.pdbx_description
1 polymer ?
#
loop_
_entity_poly.entity_id
_entity_poly.type
_entity_poly.pdbx_seq_one_letter_code
_entity_poly.pdbx_strand_id
1 'polypeptide(L)'
;MNGDDGFHERILLAVPQSSPLAARTSLCLNDLRGQEFISVMGNRRFREQCSQLCQQSGFMPQYAYECTGPSTVRNLISLGCGVGFWPEYTWGAPGEGIRLLPIDDPRCVRRIVLRCDASGDIRPLAEEFRAALQDELQLLASKKCA
;
A
#
# COMPACT_ATOMS: atom_id res chain seq x y z
N MET A 1 2.99 26.96 -2.12
CA MET A 1 3.33 25.52 -2.15
C MET A 1 2.51 24.87 -3.25
N ASN A 2 3.18 24.40 -4.27
CA ASN A 2 2.48 23.78 -5.39
C ASN A 2 1.99 22.39 -5.01
N GLY A 3 0.73 22.07 -5.34
CA GLY A 3 0.10 20.82 -5.00
C GLY A 3 0.69 19.57 -5.67
N ASP A 4 1.83 19.73 -6.36
CA ASP A 4 2.46 18.65 -7.13
C ASP A 4 3.61 17.95 -6.40
N ASP A 5 3.87 18.30 -5.14
CA ASP A 5 4.90 17.64 -4.33
C ASP A 5 4.45 16.26 -3.80
N GLY A 6 3.52 15.64 -4.50
CA GLY A 6 2.97 14.35 -4.15
C GLY A 6 3.47 13.23 -5.04
N PHE A 7 3.55 12.06 -4.45
CA PHE A 7 3.87 10.82 -5.12
C PHE A 7 2.64 9.91 -5.04
N HIS A 8 2.25 9.32 -6.16
CA HIS A 8 1.12 8.38 -6.20
C HIS A 8 1.62 6.96 -6.31
N GLU A 9 1.03 6.08 -5.52
CA GLU A 9 1.28 4.64 -5.65
C GLU A 9 -0.04 3.88 -5.65
N ARG A 10 -0.05 2.74 -6.33
CA ARG A 10 -1.22 1.87 -6.33
C ARG A 10 -1.36 1.16 -4.99
N ILE A 11 -2.60 0.87 -4.64
CA ILE A 11 -2.93 -0.04 -3.56
C ILE A 11 -3.22 -1.38 -4.20
N LEU A 12 -2.33 -2.35 -3.97
CA LEU A 12 -2.46 -3.72 -4.47
C LEU A 12 -3.06 -4.61 -3.40
N LEU A 13 -3.42 -5.83 -3.78
CA LEU A 13 -3.76 -6.87 -2.81
C LEU A 13 -2.64 -7.91 -2.75
N ALA A 14 -2.14 -8.16 -1.56
CA ALA A 14 -1.19 -9.24 -1.29
C ALA A 14 -1.98 -10.49 -0.88
N VAL A 15 -1.79 -11.58 -1.63
CA VAL A 15 -2.45 -12.86 -1.38
C VAL A 15 -1.41 -13.95 -1.22
N PRO A 16 -1.70 -14.99 -0.40
CA PRO A 16 -0.81 -16.15 -0.37
C PRO A 16 -0.80 -16.85 -1.73
N GLN A 17 0.34 -17.41 -2.11
CA GLN A 17 0.45 -18.17 -3.36
C GLN A 17 -0.53 -19.36 -3.42
N SER A 18 -0.92 -19.88 -2.26
CA SER A 18 -1.88 -20.98 -2.14
C SER A 18 -3.34 -20.54 -2.32
N SER A 19 -3.62 -19.24 -2.33
CA SER A 19 -4.97 -18.72 -2.49
C SER A 19 -5.46 -18.92 -3.92
N PRO A 20 -6.75 -19.26 -4.14
CA PRO A 20 -7.33 -19.27 -5.48
C PRO A 20 -7.23 -17.92 -6.19
N LEU A 21 -7.20 -16.81 -5.44
CA LEU A 21 -7.02 -15.48 -6.00
C LEU A 21 -5.66 -15.30 -6.67
N ALA A 22 -4.63 -16.05 -6.24
CA ALA A 22 -3.29 -15.96 -6.82
C ALA A 22 -3.24 -16.39 -8.30
N ALA A 23 -4.23 -17.12 -8.79
CA ALA A 23 -4.32 -17.51 -10.20
C ALA A 23 -4.84 -16.39 -11.10
N ARG A 24 -5.37 -15.31 -10.52
CA ARG A 24 -5.94 -14.20 -11.28
C ARG A 24 -4.86 -13.20 -11.68
N THR A 25 -5.13 -12.45 -12.75
CA THR A 25 -4.24 -11.37 -13.20
C THR A 25 -4.62 -10.01 -12.62
N SER A 26 -5.89 -9.84 -12.23
CA SER A 26 -6.39 -8.65 -11.56
C SER A 26 -7.62 -9.01 -10.73
N LEU A 27 -7.99 -8.11 -9.82
CA LEU A 27 -9.15 -8.28 -8.94
C LEU A 27 -10.03 -7.04 -9.03
N CYS A 28 -11.33 -7.21 -8.82
CA CYS A 28 -12.19 -6.08 -8.47
C CYS A 28 -12.39 -6.07 -6.94
N LEU A 29 -12.80 -4.94 -6.37
CA LEU A 29 -13.01 -4.83 -4.93
C LEU A 29 -14.03 -5.86 -4.41
N ASN A 30 -15.03 -6.17 -5.23
CA ASN A 30 -16.05 -7.15 -4.84
C ASN A 30 -15.50 -8.57 -4.69
N ASP A 31 -14.38 -8.90 -5.33
CA ASP A 31 -13.71 -10.20 -5.18
C ASP A 31 -13.11 -10.37 -3.77
N LEU A 32 -12.92 -9.28 -3.05
CA LEU A 32 -12.35 -9.28 -1.70
C LEU A 32 -13.38 -9.55 -0.61
N ARG A 33 -14.65 -9.60 -0.97
CA ARG A 33 -15.73 -9.89 -0.04
C ARG A 33 -15.55 -11.28 0.58
N GLY A 34 -15.66 -11.35 1.89
CA GLY A 34 -15.50 -12.60 2.62
C GLY A 34 -14.06 -13.00 2.92
N GLN A 35 -13.07 -12.24 2.46
CA GLN A 35 -11.67 -12.51 2.80
C GLN A 35 -11.36 -12.03 4.22
N GLU A 36 -10.44 -12.73 4.88
CA GLU A 36 -9.86 -12.28 6.15
C GLU A 36 -8.69 -11.36 5.87
N PHE A 37 -8.71 -10.17 6.46
CA PHE A 37 -7.70 -9.15 6.22
C PHE A 37 -6.70 -9.07 7.36
N ILE A 38 -5.47 -8.79 7.00
CA ILE A 38 -4.37 -8.52 7.92
C ILE A 38 -3.97 -7.06 7.71
N SER A 39 -3.90 -6.29 8.78
CA SER A 39 -3.55 -4.87 8.70
C SER A 39 -2.40 -4.51 9.62
N VAL A 40 -1.79 -3.34 9.37
CA VAL A 40 -0.75 -2.78 10.20
C VAL A 40 -1.35 -1.77 11.17
N MET A 41 -1.06 -1.95 12.45
CA MET A 41 -1.37 -0.97 13.48
C MET A 41 -0.54 0.30 13.26
N GLY A 42 -1.11 1.45 13.58
CA GLY A 42 -0.40 2.72 13.49
C GLY A 42 -0.50 3.42 12.13
N ASN A 43 -0.82 2.73 11.07
CA ASN A 43 -1.11 3.36 9.78
C ASN A 43 -2.62 3.53 9.58
N ARG A 44 -3.20 4.35 10.45
CA ARG A 44 -4.64 4.53 10.55
C ARG A 44 -5.26 5.07 9.28
N ARG A 45 -4.63 6.03 8.64
CA ARG A 45 -5.14 6.64 7.42
C ARG A 45 -5.23 5.65 6.27
N PHE A 46 -4.21 4.82 6.12
CA PHE A 46 -4.19 3.79 5.09
C PHE A 46 -5.29 2.75 5.34
N ARG A 47 -5.43 2.31 6.57
CA ARG A 47 -6.48 1.36 6.97
C ARG A 47 -7.87 1.93 6.73
N GLU A 48 -8.11 3.19 7.10
CA GLU A 48 -9.39 3.86 6.86
C GLU A 48 -9.70 3.99 5.38
N GLN A 49 -8.70 4.36 4.57
CA GLN A 49 -8.86 4.46 3.12
C GLN A 49 -9.27 3.09 2.53
N CYS A 50 -8.58 2.02 2.90
CA CYS A 50 -8.90 0.67 2.43
C CYS A 50 -10.29 0.23 2.88
N SER A 51 -10.66 0.52 4.12
CA SER A 51 -12.00 0.21 4.65
C SER A 51 -13.09 0.96 3.89
N GLN A 52 -12.86 2.23 3.57
CA GLN A 52 -13.81 3.03 2.79
C GLN A 52 -13.99 2.49 1.38
N LEU A 53 -12.92 2.04 0.74
CA LEU A 53 -13.01 1.40 -0.58
C LEU A 53 -13.91 0.17 -0.54
N CYS A 54 -13.75 -0.66 0.48
CA CYS A 54 -14.60 -1.83 0.68
C CYS A 54 -16.06 -1.45 0.94
N GLN A 55 -16.30 -0.46 1.80
CA GLN A 55 -17.65 0.03 2.08
C GLN A 55 -18.35 0.56 0.83
N GLN A 56 -17.66 1.30 0.01
CA GLN A 56 -18.19 1.82 -1.25
C GLN A 56 -18.51 0.70 -2.25
N SER A 57 -17.91 -0.46 -2.07
CA SER A 57 -18.19 -1.66 -2.86
C SER A 57 -19.23 -2.59 -2.20
N GLY A 58 -19.80 -2.16 -1.08
CA GLY A 58 -20.94 -2.83 -0.45
C GLY A 58 -20.60 -3.85 0.63
N PHE A 59 -19.38 -3.81 1.19
CA PHE A 59 -19.01 -4.71 2.29
C PHE A 59 -18.03 -4.06 3.26
N MET A 60 -17.94 -4.62 4.46
CA MET A 60 -16.98 -4.24 5.48
C MET A 60 -15.86 -5.28 5.52
N PRO A 61 -14.59 -4.84 5.45
CA PRO A 61 -13.49 -5.80 5.60
C PRO A 61 -13.42 -6.30 7.03
N GLN A 62 -13.17 -7.60 7.18
CA GLN A 62 -12.95 -8.21 8.49
C GLN A 62 -11.45 -8.31 8.73
N TYR A 63 -10.96 -7.59 9.72
CA TYR A 63 -9.55 -7.62 10.10
C TYR A 63 -9.33 -8.73 11.13
N ALA A 64 -8.87 -9.88 10.66
CA ALA A 64 -8.58 -11.03 11.52
C ALA A 64 -7.33 -10.81 12.37
N TYR A 65 -6.37 -10.06 11.85
CA TYR A 65 -5.10 -9.79 12.52
C TYR A 65 -4.69 -8.33 12.35
N GLU A 66 -4.12 -7.77 13.41
CA GLU A 66 -3.46 -6.47 13.38
C GLU A 66 -2.01 -6.64 13.82
N CYS A 67 -1.07 -6.15 13.02
CA CYS A 67 0.36 -6.34 13.22
C CYS A 67 1.07 -5.02 13.42
N THR A 68 2.25 -5.05 14.04
CA THR A 68 3.02 -3.85 14.34
C THR A 68 3.82 -3.32 13.14
N GLY A 69 4.00 -4.12 12.10
CA GLY A 69 4.76 -3.69 10.93
C GLY A 69 4.53 -4.56 9.70
N PRO A 70 4.97 -4.07 8.52
CA PRO A 70 4.77 -4.78 7.25
C PRO A 70 5.41 -6.17 7.20
N SER A 71 6.53 -6.38 7.89
CA SER A 71 7.19 -7.69 7.90
C SER A 71 6.35 -8.76 8.56
N THR A 72 5.61 -8.43 9.63
CA THR A 72 4.69 -9.39 10.26
C THR A 72 3.48 -9.65 9.37
N VAL A 73 2.94 -8.62 8.73
CA VAL A 73 1.87 -8.80 7.72
C VAL A 73 2.33 -9.77 6.64
N ARG A 74 3.53 -9.56 6.12
CA ARG A 74 4.14 -10.42 5.10
C ARG A 74 4.18 -11.88 5.56
N ASN A 75 4.67 -12.12 6.76
CA ASN A 75 4.80 -13.48 7.29
C ASN A 75 3.44 -14.16 7.43
N LEU A 76 2.45 -13.46 7.95
CA LEU A 76 1.10 -14.02 8.10
C LEU A 76 0.44 -14.33 6.75
N ILE A 77 0.60 -13.46 5.76
CA ILE A 77 0.08 -13.73 4.42
C ILE A 77 0.76 -14.94 3.80
N SER A 78 2.08 -15.03 3.89
CA SER A 78 2.84 -16.17 3.33
C SER A 78 2.43 -17.51 3.96
N LEU A 79 1.97 -17.49 5.21
CA LEU A 79 1.47 -18.65 5.92
C LEU A 79 0.02 -18.99 5.59
N GLY A 80 -0.66 -18.17 4.80
CA GLY A 80 -2.05 -18.41 4.42
C GLY A 80 -3.07 -17.93 5.43
N CYS A 81 -2.69 -17.05 6.35
CA CYS A 81 -3.60 -16.54 7.40
C CYS A 81 -4.61 -15.52 6.89
N GLY A 82 -4.42 -14.97 5.70
CA GLY A 82 -5.33 -13.98 5.14
C GLY A 82 -4.70 -13.20 4.00
N VAL A 83 -5.33 -12.10 3.63
CA VAL A 83 -4.88 -11.19 2.58
C VAL A 83 -4.64 -9.80 3.17
N GLY A 84 -3.94 -8.96 2.44
CA GLY A 84 -3.70 -7.59 2.91
C GLY A 84 -3.60 -6.60 1.77
N PHE A 85 -4.05 -5.37 2.00
CA PHE A 85 -3.77 -4.28 1.10
C PHE A 85 -2.29 -3.92 1.17
N TRP A 86 -1.68 -3.71 0.02
CA TRP A 86 -0.24 -3.55 -0.08
C TRP A 86 0.11 -2.30 -0.89
N PRO A 87 0.72 -1.28 -0.27
CA PRO A 87 1.24 -0.14 -1.02
C PRO A 87 2.38 -0.58 -1.92
N GLU A 88 2.28 -0.27 -3.20
CA GLU A 88 3.11 -0.86 -4.25
C GLU A 88 4.61 -0.64 -4.05
N TYR A 89 5.00 0.57 -3.65
CA TYR A 89 6.42 0.93 -3.58
C TYR A 89 6.94 1.05 -2.15
N THR A 90 6.15 1.66 -1.26
CA THR A 90 6.64 2.01 0.08
C THR A 90 6.85 0.81 1.00
N TRP A 91 6.14 -0.28 0.77
CA TRP A 91 6.35 -1.52 1.53
C TRP A 91 7.31 -2.49 0.84
N GLY A 92 7.78 -2.15 -0.37
CA GLY A 92 8.72 -2.97 -1.11
C GLY A 92 8.15 -4.30 -1.60
N ALA A 93 9.06 -5.19 -2.00
CA ALA A 93 8.67 -6.51 -2.48
C ALA A 93 8.12 -7.38 -1.35
N PRO A 94 7.06 -8.16 -1.59
CA PRO A 94 6.43 -8.97 -0.54
C PRO A 94 7.23 -10.19 -0.13
N GLY A 95 8.17 -10.65 -0.96
CA GLY A 95 8.96 -11.86 -0.70
C GLY A 95 8.27 -13.12 -1.20
N GLU A 96 8.85 -14.26 -0.84
CA GLU A 96 8.36 -15.57 -1.27
C GLU A 96 7.00 -15.92 -0.65
N GLY A 97 6.23 -16.70 -1.38
CA GLY A 97 4.94 -17.21 -0.91
C GLY A 97 3.80 -16.21 -1.03
N ILE A 98 4.04 -15.02 -1.56
CA ILE A 98 3.04 -13.95 -1.71
C ILE A 98 3.00 -13.48 -3.15
N ARG A 99 1.80 -13.26 -3.65
CA ARG A 99 1.58 -12.62 -4.94
C ARG A 99 0.86 -11.29 -4.73
N LEU A 100 1.35 -10.24 -5.38
CA LEU A 100 0.69 -8.94 -5.43
C LEU A 100 -0.19 -8.88 -6.68
N LEU A 101 -1.44 -8.52 -6.48
CA LEU A 101 -2.42 -8.42 -7.56
C LEU A 101 -2.95 -6.98 -7.66
N PRO A 102 -3.02 -6.43 -8.88
CA PRO A 102 -3.65 -5.13 -9.07
C PRO A 102 -5.16 -5.24 -8.84
N ILE A 103 -5.73 -4.19 -8.25
CA ILE A 103 -7.16 -4.04 -8.06
C ILE A 103 -7.66 -3.12 -9.17
N ASP A 104 -8.61 -3.61 -9.96
CA ASP A 104 -9.17 -2.88 -11.10
C ASP A 104 -10.21 -1.86 -10.61
N ASP A 105 -9.72 -0.83 -9.94
CA ASP A 105 -10.52 0.29 -9.47
C ASP A 105 -9.60 1.52 -9.38
N PRO A 106 -9.92 2.61 -10.10
CA PRO A 106 -9.07 3.80 -10.11
C PRO A 106 -8.95 4.49 -8.74
N ARG A 107 -9.81 4.16 -7.78
CA ARG A 107 -9.74 4.68 -6.42
C ARG A 107 -8.67 3.97 -5.57
N CYS A 108 -8.14 2.84 -6.03
CA CYS A 108 -7.11 2.07 -5.32
C CYS A 108 -5.73 2.67 -5.55
N VAL A 109 -5.60 3.94 -5.18
CA VAL A 109 -4.38 4.73 -5.28
C VAL A 109 -4.27 5.56 -4.01
N ARG A 110 -3.05 5.70 -3.48
CA ARG A 110 -2.81 6.65 -2.40
C ARG A 110 -1.78 7.68 -2.81
N ARG A 111 -1.90 8.86 -2.23
CA ARG A 111 -0.97 9.95 -2.43
C ARG A 111 -0.09 10.11 -1.19
N ILE A 112 1.21 10.15 -1.41
CA ILE A 112 2.18 10.46 -0.36
C ILE A 112 2.67 11.87 -0.61
N VAL A 113 2.57 12.72 0.40
CA VAL A 113 3.02 14.10 0.33
C VAL A 113 4.22 14.27 1.26
N LEU A 114 5.30 14.78 0.70
CA LEU A 114 6.50 15.10 1.45
C LEU A 114 6.41 16.56 1.90
N ARG A 115 6.42 16.78 3.21
CA ARG A 115 6.41 18.11 3.80
C ARG A 115 7.70 18.37 4.55
N CYS A 116 8.21 19.58 4.40
CA CYS A 116 9.36 20.07 5.14
C CYS A 116 8.88 21.17 6.10
N ASP A 117 8.89 20.86 7.39
CA ASP A 117 8.50 21.81 8.44
C ASP A 117 9.70 22.48 9.10
N ALA A 118 10.90 22.26 8.54
CA ALA A 118 12.10 22.88 9.06
C ALA A 118 12.14 24.38 8.79
N SER A 119 12.69 25.14 9.71
CA SER A 119 12.86 26.57 9.63
C SER A 119 14.28 26.99 10.00
N GLY A 120 14.64 28.23 9.67
CA GLY A 120 15.98 28.76 9.99
C GLY A 120 17.08 28.12 9.16
N ASP A 121 18.24 27.92 9.79
CA ASP A 121 19.47 27.49 9.12
C ASP A 121 19.42 26.09 8.54
N ILE A 122 18.53 25.23 9.06
CA ILE A 122 18.42 23.84 8.60
C ILE A 122 17.44 23.67 7.43
N ARG A 123 16.63 24.70 7.13
CA ARG A 123 15.62 24.61 6.07
C ARG A 123 16.18 24.27 4.69
N PRO A 124 17.29 24.88 4.22
CA PRO A 124 17.85 24.51 2.91
C PRO A 124 18.26 23.04 2.84
N LEU A 125 18.85 22.51 3.92
CA LEU A 125 19.24 21.09 3.98
C LEU A 125 18.02 20.17 3.98
N ALA A 126 16.98 20.52 4.71
CA ALA A 126 15.76 19.75 4.76
C ALA A 126 15.03 19.72 3.41
N GLU A 127 15.01 20.83 2.68
CA GLU A 127 14.44 20.90 1.34
C GLU A 127 15.25 20.11 0.33
N GLU A 128 16.58 20.13 0.44
CA GLU A 128 17.46 19.32 -0.41
C GLU A 128 17.21 17.82 -0.16
N PHE A 129 17.05 17.40 1.10
CA PHE A 129 16.70 16.03 1.44
C PHE A 129 15.34 15.64 0.86
N ARG A 130 14.34 16.51 1.00
CA ARG A 130 13.00 16.26 0.45
C ARG A 130 13.03 16.08 -1.07
N ALA A 131 13.78 16.93 -1.79
CA ALA A 131 13.90 16.83 -3.23
C ALA A 131 14.59 15.53 -3.64
N ALA A 132 15.66 15.14 -2.94
CA ALA A 132 16.36 13.88 -3.20
C ALA A 132 15.44 12.68 -2.97
N LEU A 133 14.64 12.69 -1.92
CA LEU A 133 13.68 11.61 -1.61
C LEU A 133 12.58 11.55 -2.68
N GLN A 134 12.09 12.69 -3.16
CA GLN A 134 11.10 12.76 -4.23
C GLN A 134 11.65 12.11 -5.51
N ASP A 135 12.90 12.43 -5.87
CA ASP A 135 13.53 11.87 -7.06
C ASP A 135 13.69 10.34 -6.95
N GLU A 136 14.06 9.84 -5.78
CA GLU A 136 14.18 8.40 -5.53
C GLU A 136 12.83 7.68 -5.65
N LEU A 137 11.77 8.26 -5.12
CA LEU A 137 10.43 7.68 -5.22
C LEU A 137 9.95 7.64 -6.67
N GLN A 138 10.20 8.69 -7.46
CA GLN A 138 9.85 8.72 -8.87
C GLN A 138 10.65 7.71 -9.67
N LEU A 139 11.93 7.52 -9.32
CA LEU A 139 12.79 6.53 -9.97
C LEU A 139 12.29 5.10 -9.69
N LEU A 140 11.85 4.80 -8.46
CA LEU A 140 11.25 3.52 -8.11
C LEU A 140 9.99 3.26 -8.92
N ALA A 141 9.14 4.27 -9.08
CA ALA A 141 7.92 4.16 -9.86
C ALA A 141 8.22 3.86 -11.34
N SER A 142 9.22 4.53 -11.92
CA SER A 142 9.57 4.33 -13.33
C SER A 142 10.19 2.95 -13.59
N LYS A 143 10.95 2.40 -12.64
CA LYS A 143 11.53 1.05 -12.78
C LYS A 143 10.47 -0.06 -12.80
N LYS A 144 9.36 0.13 -12.11
CA LYS A 144 8.29 -0.87 -12.09
C LYS A 144 7.36 -0.79 -13.29
N CYS A 145 7.33 0.32 -13.99
CA CYS A 145 6.56 0.48 -15.23
C CYS A 145 7.27 -0.12 -16.46
N ALA A 146 8.50 -0.49 -16.32
CA ALA A 146 9.28 -1.18 -17.37
C ALA A 146 9.20 -2.74 -17.22
#